data_d7938818f510d70fd57d5027c81685cc
#
_entry.id   d7938818f510d70fd57d5027c81685cc
#
_cell.length_a   1.000
_cell.length_b   1.000
_cell.length_c   1.000
_cell.angle_alpha   90.00
_cell.angle_beta   90.00
_cell.angle_gamma   90.00
#
_symmetry.space_group_name_H-M   'P 1'
#
loop_
_entity.id
_entity.type
_entity.pdbx_description
1 polymer ?
#
loop_
_entity_poly.entity_id
_entity_poly.type
_entity_poly.pdbx_seq_one_letter_code
_entity_poly.pdbx_strand_id
1 'polypeptide(L)'
;MKKYVFICLTVCLALGVTKAKADTSSTVAVGDSMMVLSDIISKGLPVLYIQTVDSEEPTCDYVSAPAGCMGKSITNATKVPGRMIIYQHIGEIDSVLYDSGDYEKDVSGMTIKIRGNTSAYGTKKPYKIKLQKKQDLLFRGDEATYKDKDWLLLKYDYLLTLVGFKVNALLDLPWTPKFHFVSVVLNGNYKGLYMLCESVKRNPDCRINVDKNSGYIFECDPYWWNEDVYVNSLTAPSYNFTFKYPESDEILPEQLQYMQTVVTDYENSLNGPNYTDKIDVVTFAAWCLGHDIEGTQDSGGANRYYCKYDSTGTSKIQMPLLWDFDMAEHTSFSWSRSHIKHFQSLFDNENRTFVDEYVGLWRKMNKTFFSTISQFLNSFNSSSEGRALNASLVLDGLVSGYTPTDLEEHVQDRIIWYKSRYRWLNRQIDAMNPIGDINIDGAVNVSDIADLIDVLLGSARAYRYANDVDGDGVIGIQDVADLIDLLLN
;
A
#
# COMPACT_ATOMS: atom_id res chain seq x y z
N MET A 1 -10.68 18.76 -8.29
CA MET A 1 -9.23 18.89 -7.97
C MET A 1 -9.06 19.16 -6.48
N LYS A 2 -9.02 18.11 -5.67
CA LYS A 2 -8.64 18.25 -4.24
C LYS A 2 -7.13 18.49 -4.20
N LYS A 3 -6.71 19.66 -3.73
CA LYS A 3 -5.31 20.01 -3.52
C LYS A 3 -4.71 19.02 -2.51
N TYR A 4 -3.89 18.09 -2.97
CA TYR A 4 -3.05 17.30 -2.11
C TYR A 4 -1.94 18.22 -1.60
N VAL A 5 -2.19 18.80 -0.44
CA VAL A 5 -1.19 19.55 0.30
C VAL A 5 -0.32 18.49 0.96
N PHE A 6 0.97 18.43 0.59
CA PHE A 6 1.99 17.92 1.48
C PHE A 6 1.86 18.73 2.76
N ILE A 7 1.32 18.13 3.81
CA ILE A 7 1.39 18.72 5.15
C ILE A 7 2.82 18.48 5.60
N CYS A 8 3.69 19.35 5.10
CA CYS A 8 4.97 19.57 5.71
C CYS A 8 4.71 19.90 7.18
N LEU A 9 5.48 19.40 8.09
CA LEU A 9 5.46 19.56 9.56
C LEU A 9 5.37 21.03 10.06
N THR A 10 4.94 21.97 9.24
CA THR A 10 4.71 23.38 9.58
C THR A 10 3.42 23.59 10.38
N VAL A 11 2.59 22.56 10.58
CA VAL A 11 1.30 22.65 11.30
C VAL A 11 1.47 22.60 12.83
N CYS A 12 2.64 22.27 13.36
CA CYS A 12 2.90 22.30 14.80
C CYS A 12 2.81 23.68 15.47
N LEU A 13 2.57 24.75 14.70
CA LEU A 13 2.44 26.12 15.27
C LEU A 13 1.01 26.48 15.71
N ALA A 14 0.00 25.66 15.41
CA ALA A 14 -1.40 25.99 15.72
C ALA A 14 -2.02 25.17 16.87
N LEU A 15 -1.38 24.09 17.32
CA LEU A 15 -1.80 23.36 18.51
C LEU A 15 -1.04 23.89 19.70
N GLY A 16 -1.73 24.35 20.74
CA GLY A 16 -1.17 24.86 21.98
C GLY A 16 -0.43 23.80 22.81
N VAL A 17 0.52 23.10 22.20
CA VAL A 17 1.46 22.23 22.89
C VAL A 17 2.38 23.15 23.69
N THR A 18 2.28 23.10 25.00
CA THR A 18 3.24 23.72 25.91
C THR A 18 4.61 23.12 25.57
N LYS A 19 5.48 23.94 24.92
CA LYS A 19 6.85 23.55 24.57
C LYS A 19 7.69 23.40 25.85
N ALA A 20 7.52 22.27 26.54
CA ALA A 20 8.44 21.89 27.59
C ALA A 20 9.69 21.30 26.93
N LYS A 21 10.86 21.85 27.26
CA LYS A 21 12.14 21.27 26.86
C LYS A 21 12.22 19.83 27.39
N ALA A 22 12.37 18.86 26.48
CA ALA A 22 12.51 17.46 26.88
C ALA A 22 13.89 17.22 27.52
N ASP A 23 13.95 16.31 28.48
CA ASP A 23 15.24 15.76 28.92
C ASP A 23 15.66 14.69 27.92
N THR A 24 16.66 15.04 27.10
CA THR A 24 17.23 14.19 26.04
C THR A 24 18.71 13.90 26.28
N SER A 25 19.15 13.99 27.55
CA SER A 25 20.54 13.74 27.96
C SER A 25 20.93 12.26 28.07
N SER A 26 19.96 11.34 27.94
CA SER A 26 20.20 9.90 28.00
C SER A 26 21.12 9.43 26.87
N THR A 27 21.95 8.43 27.16
CA THR A 27 22.80 7.78 26.17
C THR A 27 22.09 6.61 25.53
N VAL A 28 22.35 6.43 24.22
CA VAL A 28 21.76 5.40 23.35
C VAL A 28 22.90 4.66 22.66
N ALA A 29 22.84 3.32 22.65
CA ALA A 29 23.77 2.51 21.88
C ALA A 29 23.42 2.55 20.39
N VAL A 30 24.40 2.88 19.54
CA VAL A 30 24.28 2.97 18.08
C VAL A 30 25.39 2.09 17.47
N GLY A 31 25.08 0.86 17.12
CA GLY A 31 26.12 -0.13 16.79
C GLY A 31 27.10 -0.31 17.93
N ASP A 32 28.38 -0.17 17.65
CA ASP A 32 29.48 -0.29 18.64
C ASP A 32 29.77 1.04 19.39
N SER A 33 28.96 2.08 19.18
CA SER A 33 29.17 3.42 19.75
C SER A 33 28.06 3.82 20.69
N MET A 34 28.33 4.82 21.53
CA MET A 34 27.30 5.48 22.35
C MET A 34 27.08 6.92 21.87
N MET A 35 25.84 7.33 21.75
CA MET A 35 25.44 8.70 21.40
C MET A 35 24.48 9.27 22.44
N VAL A 36 24.41 10.59 22.54
CA VAL A 36 23.35 11.23 23.32
C VAL A 36 22.07 11.26 22.50
N LEU A 37 20.92 11.05 23.14
CA LEU A 37 19.61 11.01 22.46
C LEU A 37 19.35 12.30 21.67
N SER A 38 19.75 13.47 22.19
CA SER A 38 19.64 14.75 21.50
C SER A 38 20.36 14.78 20.15
N ASP A 39 21.49 14.06 20.00
CA ASP A 39 22.22 14.01 18.74
C ASP A 39 21.45 13.21 17.66
N ILE A 40 20.69 12.20 18.08
CA ILE A 40 19.81 11.44 17.18
C ILE A 40 18.62 12.32 16.78
N ILE A 41 17.99 13.00 17.74
CA ILE A 41 16.84 13.90 17.51
C ILE A 41 17.23 15.06 16.60
N SER A 42 18.44 15.58 16.74
CA SER A 42 18.97 16.70 15.92
C SER A 42 19.09 16.37 14.42
N LYS A 43 19.03 15.08 14.02
CA LYS A 43 18.96 14.69 12.59
C LYS A 43 17.65 15.11 11.93
N GLY A 44 16.62 15.43 12.72
CA GLY A 44 15.40 16.09 12.26
C GLY A 44 14.20 15.15 12.05
N LEU A 45 14.38 13.84 11.98
CA LEU A 45 13.24 12.90 12.01
C LEU A 45 12.67 12.78 13.43
N PRO A 46 11.36 12.50 13.56
CA PRO A 46 10.80 12.09 14.86
C PRO A 46 11.52 10.86 15.39
N VAL A 47 11.80 10.83 16.69
CA VAL A 47 12.42 9.69 17.37
C VAL A 47 11.39 9.01 18.25
N LEU A 48 11.07 7.76 17.93
CA LEU A 48 10.26 6.90 18.78
C LEU A 48 11.18 6.24 19.81
N TYR A 49 11.11 6.72 21.04
CA TYR A 49 11.82 6.14 22.19
C TYR A 49 10.89 5.20 22.93
N ILE A 50 11.17 3.90 22.86
CA ILE A 50 10.35 2.84 23.41
C ILE A 50 11.13 2.19 24.56
N GLN A 51 10.53 2.20 25.74
CA GLN A 51 11.03 1.49 26.92
C GLN A 51 10.01 0.44 27.30
N THR A 52 10.37 -0.83 27.17
CA THR A 52 9.54 -1.94 27.60
C THR A 52 9.69 -2.20 29.09
N VAL A 53 8.68 -2.84 29.68
CA VAL A 53 8.75 -3.30 31.08
C VAL A 53 9.93 -4.26 31.22
N ASP A 54 10.71 -4.09 32.29
CA ASP A 54 11.90 -4.88 32.59
C ASP A 54 12.96 -4.93 31.45
N SER A 55 12.88 -4.00 30.50
CA SER A 55 13.71 -3.98 29.28
C SER A 55 13.62 -5.25 28.44
N GLU A 56 12.48 -5.95 28.49
CA GLU A 56 12.24 -7.14 27.69
C GLU A 56 12.23 -6.81 26.20
N GLU A 57 12.98 -7.54 25.38
CA GLU A 57 12.97 -7.40 23.92
C GLU A 57 11.85 -8.28 23.31
N PRO A 58 11.09 -7.78 22.31
CA PRO A 58 10.16 -8.63 21.57
C PRO A 58 10.88 -9.79 20.88
N THR A 59 10.37 -10.99 21.05
CA THR A 59 10.90 -12.23 20.45
C THR A 59 9.85 -12.93 19.60
N CYS A 60 10.30 -13.84 18.76
CA CYS A 60 9.44 -14.78 18.03
C CYS A 60 10.21 -16.04 17.71
N ASP A 61 9.49 -17.12 17.50
CA ASP A 61 10.01 -18.33 16.90
C ASP A 61 9.79 -18.30 15.38
N TYR A 62 10.45 -19.23 14.69
CA TYR A 62 10.37 -19.37 13.25
C TYR A 62 9.89 -20.76 12.87
N VAL A 63 8.99 -20.84 11.92
CA VAL A 63 8.42 -22.08 11.41
C VAL A 63 8.50 -22.11 9.88
N SER A 64 8.91 -23.26 9.34
CA SER A 64 8.91 -23.52 7.90
C SER A 64 7.54 -24.06 7.47
N ALA A 65 7.16 -23.77 6.24
CA ALA A 65 5.92 -24.26 5.67
C ALA A 65 5.84 -25.80 5.72
N PRO A 66 4.63 -26.35 5.95
CA PRO A 66 4.35 -27.78 5.76
C PRO A 66 4.57 -28.20 4.31
N ALA A 67 4.62 -29.51 4.06
CA ALA A 67 4.73 -30.05 2.70
C ALA A 67 3.55 -29.56 1.82
N GLY A 68 3.87 -29.04 0.64
CA GLY A 68 2.90 -28.46 -0.29
C GLY A 68 2.59 -26.97 -0.08
N CYS A 69 3.08 -26.36 1.00
CA CYS A 69 3.00 -24.92 1.26
C CYS A 69 4.35 -24.25 1.02
N MET A 70 4.33 -22.90 0.93
CA MET A 70 5.53 -22.12 0.64
C MET A 70 5.94 -21.22 1.81
N GLY A 71 7.24 -20.92 1.86
CA GLY A 71 7.79 -19.86 2.69
C GLY A 71 8.15 -20.28 4.10
N LYS A 72 8.35 -19.27 4.92
CA LYS A 72 8.66 -19.36 6.35
C LYS A 72 7.91 -18.24 7.05
N SER A 73 7.39 -18.50 8.23
CA SER A 73 6.64 -17.54 9.02
C SER A 73 7.18 -17.42 10.44
N ILE A 74 6.73 -16.42 11.16
CA ILE A 74 6.96 -16.31 12.61
C ILE A 74 5.81 -16.95 13.37
N THR A 75 6.12 -17.50 14.54
CA THR A 75 5.16 -17.98 15.52
C THR A 75 5.56 -17.52 16.91
N ASN A 76 4.67 -17.63 17.89
CA ASN A 76 4.93 -17.28 19.28
C ASN A 76 5.50 -15.85 19.47
N ALA A 77 5.14 -14.90 18.61
CA ALA A 77 5.61 -13.52 18.74
C ALA A 77 5.09 -12.89 20.05
N THR A 78 6.03 -12.54 20.93
CA THR A 78 5.70 -11.96 22.24
C THR A 78 5.14 -10.55 22.09
N LYS A 79 4.07 -10.21 22.82
CA LYS A 79 3.53 -8.86 22.98
C LYS A 79 4.11 -8.27 24.24
N VAL A 80 5.14 -7.45 24.10
CA VAL A 80 5.85 -6.86 25.24
C VAL A 80 5.23 -5.51 25.59
N PRO A 81 4.79 -5.29 26.85
CA PRO A 81 4.24 -4.01 27.29
C PRO A 81 5.35 -2.96 27.49
N GLY A 82 5.00 -1.69 27.32
CA GLY A 82 5.97 -0.60 27.52
C GLY A 82 5.36 0.79 27.37
N ARG A 83 6.23 1.78 27.49
CA ARG A 83 5.99 3.20 27.23
C ARG A 83 6.66 3.62 25.95
N MET A 84 6.03 4.49 25.21
CA MET A 84 6.58 5.12 24.02
C MET A 84 6.50 6.63 24.12
N ILE A 85 7.62 7.29 23.88
CA ILE A 85 7.71 8.76 23.78
C ILE A 85 8.14 9.09 22.35
N ILE A 86 7.49 10.06 21.73
CA ILE A 86 7.90 10.59 20.42
C ILE A 86 8.51 11.95 20.62
N TYR A 87 9.80 12.06 20.31
CA TYR A 87 10.58 13.30 20.34
C TYR A 87 10.69 13.89 18.94
N GLN A 88 10.78 15.21 18.88
CA GLN A 88 11.05 15.96 17.63
C GLN A 88 11.88 17.21 17.95
N HIS A 89 12.84 17.52 17.09
CA HIS A 89 13.51 18.81 17.11
C HIS A 89 12.62 19.88 16.48
N ILE A 90 12.26 20.91 17.24
CA ILE A 90 11.39 22.00 16.78
C ILE A 90 12.04 23.35 17.11
N GLY A 91 12.48 24.05 16.07
CA GLY A 91 13.27 25.28 16.25
C GLY A 91 14.63 24.95 16.86
N GLU A 92 14.89 25.38 18.09
CA GLU A 92 16.16 25.18 18.80
C GLU A 92 16.02 24.20 19.99
N ILE A 93 14.89 23.53 20.13
CA ILE A 93 14.62 22.66 21.28
C ILE A 93 14.12 21.28 20.87
N ASP A 94 14.54 20.29 21.64
CA ASP A 94 13.94 18.96 21.59
C ASP A 94 12.61 18.98 22.39
N SER A 95 11.56 18.55 21.75
CA SER A 95 10.19 18.60 22.27
C SER A 95 9.58 17.20 22.32
N VAL A 96 8.71 16.93 23.30
CA VAL A 96 7.86 15.75 23.31
C VAL A 96 6.60 16.04 22.50
N LEU A 97 6.37 15.26 21.45
CA LEU A 97 5.12 15.31 20.67
C LEU A 97 4.03 14.42 21.28
N TYR A 98 4.44 13.26 21.79
CA TYR A 98 3.52 12.29 22.38
C TYR A 98 4.22 11.48 23.45
N ASP A 99 3.49 11.13 24.49
CA ASP A 99 3.90 10.22 25.56
C ASP A 99 2.72 9.30 25.88
N SER A 100 2.90 8.01 25.65
CA SER A 100 1.86 7.02 25.93
C SER A 100 1.59 6.81 27.44
N GLY A 101 2.50 7.28 28.29
CA GLY A 101 2.56 6.92 29.71
C GLY A 101 3.05 5.49 29.92
N ASP A 102 3.23 5.12 31.20
CA ASP A 102 3.60 3.77 31.58
C ASP A 102 2.47 2.80 31.26
N TYR A 103 2.81 1.51 31.06
CA TYR A 103 1.82 0.53 30.64
C TYR A 103 0.82 0.22 31.78
N GLU A 104 -0.42 0.48 31.47
CA GLU A 104 -1.59 0.01 32.23
C GLU A 104 -2.65 -0.43 31.21
N LYS A 105 -3.08 -1.70 31.30
CA LYS A 105 -4.01 -2.29 30.32
C LYS A 105 -5.27 -1.43 30.17
N ASP A 106 -5.62 -1.10 28.91
CA ASP A 106 -6.75 -0.27 28.48
C ASP A 106 -6.73 1.20 29.00
N VAL A 107 -5.66 1.62 29.69
CA VAL A 107 -5.52 2.96 30.28
C VAL A 107 -4.39 3.76 29.63
N SER A 108 -3.17 3.23 29.58
CA SER A 108 -1.98 3.95 29.10
C SER A 108 -0.89 3.02 28.60
N GLY A 109 0.11 3.59 27.93
CA GLY A 109 1.21 2.79 27.37
C GLY A 109 0.85 2.09 26.07
N MET A 110 1.66 1.13 25.69
CA MET A 110 1.51 0.36 24.47
C MET A 110 2.06 -1.06 24.62
N THR A 111 1.80 -1.91 23.64
CA THR A 111 2.55 -3.16 23.44
C THR A 111 3.28 -3.13 22.09
N ILE A 112 4.45 -3.77 22.03
CA ILE A 112 5.23 -3.97 20.83
C ILE A 112 5.44 -5.45 20.58
N LYS A 113 5.36 -5.88 19.31
CA LYS A 113 5.69 -7.24 18.89
C LYS A 113 6.37 -7.25 17.53
N ILE A 114 7.18 -8.28 17.25
CA ILE A 114 7.68 -8.55 15.90
C ILE A 114 6.49 -8.90 15.00
N ARG A 115 6.53 -8.44 13.74
CA ARG A 115 5.52 -8.73 12.73
C ARG A 115 6.16 -9.19 11.41
N GLY A 116 5.30 -9.67 10.51
CA GLY A 116 5.70 -10.10 9.17
C GLY A 116 6.12 -11.57 9.14
N ASN A 117 6.35 -12.06 7.95
CA ASN A 117 6.79 -13.45 7.70
C ASN A 117 8.27 -13.46 7.36
N THR A 118 8.64 -13.53 6.08
CA THR A 118 10.03 -13.46 5.62
C THR A 118 10.77 -12.21 6.10
N SER A 119 10.09 -11.09 6.14
CA SER A 119 10.67 -9.82 6.61
C SER A 119 11.20 -9.87 8.05
N ALA A 120 10.66 -10.74 8.89
CA ALA A 120 11.09 -10.89 10.28
C ALA A 120 12.42 -11.63 10.45
N TYR A 121 12.95 -12.27 9.40
CA TYR A 121 14.20 -13.07 9.49
C TYR A 121 15.48 -12.24 9.56
N GLY A 122 15.48 -11.01 9.04
CA GLY A 122 16.65 -10.12 9.10
C GLY A 122 17.02 -9.70 10.52
N THR A 123 18.22 -9.15 10.70
CA THR A 123 18.67 -8.58 11.98
C THR A 123 17.79 -7.40 12.40
N LYS A 124 17.50 -6.49 11.50
CA LYS A 124 16.53 -5.42 11.70
C LYS A 124 15.11 -6.00 11.62
N LYS A 125 14.32 -5.86 12.66
CA LYS A 125 12.97 -6.44 12.78
C LYS A 125 11.90 -5.41 12.44
N PRO A 126 10.84 -5.77 11.69
CA PRO A 126 9.63 -4.96 11.61
C PRO A 126 8.77 -5.19 12.84
N TYR A 127 8.06 -4.14 13.29
CA TYR A 127 7.26 -4.22 14.51
C TYR A 127 5.80 -3.80 14.27
N LYS A 128 4.90 -4.34 15.11
CA LYS A 128 3.56 -3.81 15.32
C LYS A 128 3.48 -3.21 16.71
N ILE A 129 3.00 -1.98 16.79
CA ILE A 129 2.68 -1.26 18.03
C ILE A 129 1.17 -1.27 18.20
N LYS A 130 0.69 -1.56 19.41
CA LYS A 130 -0.72 -1.41 19.79
C LYS A 130 -0.83 -0.52 21.04
N LEU A 131 -1.35 0.68 20.85
CA LEU A 131 -1.58 1.63 21.94
C LEU A 131 -2.75 1.17 22.83
N GLN A 132 -2.72 1.52 24.11
CA GLN A 132 -3.85 1.29 25.00
C GLN A 132 -4.99 2.29 24.75
N LYS A 133 -4.67 3.52 24.34
CA LYS A 133 -5.64 4.53 23.86
C LYS A 133 -5.39 4.86 22.39
N LYS A 134 -6.45 5.17 21.66
CA LYS A 134 -6.35 5.62 20.27
C LYS A 134 -5.65 6.98 20.20
N GLN A 135 -4.65 7.11 19.32
CA GLN A 135 -3.92 8.33 19.04
C GLN A 135 -3.59 8.43 17.55
N ASP A 136 -3.57 9.63 16.99
CA ASP A 136 -2.97 9.88 15.67
C ASP A 136 -1.45 10.10 15.83
N LEU A 137 -0.67 9.05 15.59
CA LEU A 137 0.80 9.12 15.68
C LEU A 137 1.45 9.84 14.48
N LEU A 138 0.66 10.25 13.48
CA LEU A 138 1.14 11.02 12.34
C LEU A 138 0.83 12.52 12.48
N PHE A 139 0.21 12.94 13.58
CA PHE A 139 -0.06 14.35 13.94
C PHE A 139 -0.74 15.16 12.84
N ARG A 140 -1.78 14.60 12.22
CA ARG A 140 -2.50 15.21 11.09
C ARG A 140 -3.45 16.35 11.47
N GLY A 141 -3.55 16.67 12.76
CA GLY A 141 -4.32 17.81 13.28
C GLY A 141 -5.81 17.56 13.51
N ASP A 142 -6.36 16.44 13.05
CA ASP A 142 -7.73 15.99 13.35
C ASP A 142 -7.68 14.64 14.09
N GLU A 143 -7.46 14.71 15.38
CA GLU A 143 -7.38 13.52 16.24
C GLU A 143 -8.70 12.74 16.29
N ALA A 144 -9.84 13.37 16.05
CA ALA A 144 -11.13 12.68 16.06
C ALA A 144 -11.20 11.68 14.89
N THR A 145 -10.75 12.07 13.71
CA THR A 145 -10.79 11.27 12.49
C THR A 145 -9.67 10.24 12.45
N TYR A 146 -8.42 10.65 12.74
CA TYR A 146 -7.24 9.85 12.40
C TYR A 146 -6.69 8.97 13.51
N LYS A 147 -7.27 8.97 14.70
CA LYS A 147 -6.78 8.17 15.83
C LYS A 147 -7.02 6.68 15.68
N ASP A 148 -6.00 5.90 15.95
CA ASP A 148 -6.08 4.44 16.01
C ASP A 148 -5.18 3.87 17.13
N LYS A 149 -5.38 2.58 17.47
CA LYS A 149 -4.49 1.86 18.41
C LYS A 149 -3.36 1.14 17.67
N ASP A 150 -3.56 0.72 16.42
CA ASP A 150 -2.65 -0.15 15.69
C ASP A 150 -1.78 0.61 14.69
N TRP A 151 -0.46 0.48 14.87
CA TRP A 151 0.57 1.12 14.05
C TRP A 151 1.66 0.13 13.69
N LEU A 152 2.31 0.35 12.54
CA LEU A 152 3.38 -0.49 12.03
C LEU A 152 4.69 0.29 11.98
N LEU A 153 5.80 -0.40 12.28
CA LEU A 153 7.14 0.05 11.97
C LEU A 153 7.67 -0.82 10.83
N LEU A 154 7.62 -0.27 9.62
CA LEU A 154 8.10 -0.93 8.39
C LEU A 154 9.58 -0.59 8.19
N LYS A 155 10.38 -1.56 7.76
CA LYS A 155 11.85 -1.47 7.73
C LYS A 155 12.47 -1.40 6.32
N TYR A 156 11.66 -1.46 5.27
CA TYR A 156 12.15 -1.65 3.90
C TYR A 156 12.49 -0.35 3.16
N ASP A 157 12.85 -0.51 1.88
CA ASP A 157 13.23 0.58 1.01
C ASP A 157 12.23 1.72 1.07
N TYR A 158 12.72 2.83 1.59
CA TYR A 158 11.90 3.98 1.94
C TYR A 158 11.32 4.65 0.70
N LEU A 159 12.12 4.76 -0.38
CA LEU A 159 11.68 5.40 -1.61
C LEU A 159 10.72 4.54 -2.42
N LEU A 160 10.90 3.23 -2.45
CA LEU A 160 9.95 2.32 -3.11
C LEU A 160 8.57 2.42 -2.46
N THR A 161 8.50 2.34 -1.14
CA THR A 161 7.23 2.48 -0.42
C THR A 161 6.62 3.88 -0.56
N LEU A 162 7.47 4.93 -0.52
CA LEU A 162 7.04 6.32 -0.73
C LEU A 162 6.36 6.49 -2.09
N VAL A 163 6.97 6.00 -3.17
CA VAL A 163 6.40 6.10 -4.51
C VAL A 163 5.22 5.16 -4.70
N GLY A 164 5.29 3.94 -4.20
CA GLY A 164 4.19 2.98 -4.29
C GLY A 164 2.89 3.53 -3.68
N PHE A 165 2.95 4.17 -2.51
CA PHE A 165 1.77 4.85 -1.95
C PHE A 165 1.38 6.12 -2.74
N LYS A 166 2.34 6.79 -3.39
CA LYS A 166 2.01 7.88 -4.31
C LYS A 166 1.24 7.37 -5.54
N VAL A 167 1.66 6.24 -6.12
CA VAL A 167 0.98 5.58 -7.24
C VAL A 167 -0.41 5.10 -6.81
N ASN A 168 -0.54 4.49 -5.63
CA ASN A 168 -1.83 4.12 -5.05
C ASN A 168 -2.82 5.30 -5.03
N ALA A 169 -2.34 6.47 -4.58
CA ALA A 169 -3.16 7.68 -4.52
C ALA A 169 -3.48 8.27 -5.91
N LEU A 170 -2.59 8.13 -6.89
CA LEU A 170 -2.83 8.59 -8.26
C LEU A 170 -3.87 7.72 -8.99
N LEU A 171 -3.95 6.44 -8.63
CA LEU A 171 -4.93 5.49 -9.14
C LEU A 171 -6.29 5.56 -8.43
N ASP A 172 -6.42 6.44 -7.43
CA ASP A 172 -7.64 6.67 -6.63
C ASP A 172 -8.19 5.38 -6.00
N LEU A 173 -7.29 4.46 -5.57
CA LEU A 173 -7.68 3.28 -4.83
C LEU A 173 -8.36 3.67 -3.52
N PRO A 174 -9.31 2.86 -3.01
CA PRO A 174 -10.17 3.21 -1.88
C PRO A 174 -9.46 3.72 -0.64
N TRP A 175 -8.24 3.24 -0.39
CA TRP A 175 -7.43 3.71 0.73
C TRP A 175 -5.96 3.79 0.38
N THR A 176 -5.29 4.86 0.79
CA THR A 176 -3.84 5.03 0.71
C THR A 176 -3.28 5.13 2.11
N PRO A 177 -2.48 4.14 2.58
CA PRO A 177 -1.81 4.21 3.87
C PRO A 177 -0.98 5.48 4.03
N LYS A 178 -1.02 6.07 5.22
CA LYS A 178 -0.20 7.23 5.59
C LYS A 178 0.92 6.78 6.52
N PHE A 179 2.05 7.47 6.44
CA PHE A 179 3.23 7.16 7.23
C PHE A 179 4.11 8.40 7.44
N HIS A 180 5.05 8.30 8.37
CA HIS A 180 6.20 9.17 8.52
C HIS A 180 7.48 8.34 8.66
N PHE A 181 8.59 8.89 8.18
CA PHE A 181 9.91 8.34 8.50
C PHE A 181 10.25 8.68 9.95
N VAL A 182 10.79 7.71 10.67
CA VAL A 182 11.11 7.83 12.08
C VAL A 182 12.41 7.11 12.42
N SER A 183 13.15 7.62 13.39
CA SER A 183 14.20 6.88 14.07
C SER A 183 13.62 6.12 15.25
N VAL A 184 14.06 4.89 15.50
CA VAL A 184 13.54 4.07 16.60
C VAL A 184 14.65 3.73 17.58
N VAL A 185 14.40 4.01 18.86
CA VAL A 185 15.21 3.57 20.00
C VAL A 185 14.37 2.62 20.84
N LEU A 186 14.84 1.42 21.08
CA LEU A 186 14.18 0.41 21.91
C LEU A 186 15.11 0.00 23.03
N ASN A 187 14.71 0.18 24.29
CA ASN A 187 15.49 -0.16 25.49
C ASN A 187 16.90 0.41 25.44
N GLY A 188 17.04 1.68 25.08
CA GLY A 188 18.33 2.37 24.99
C GLY A 188 19.20 1.96 23.79
N ASN A 189 18.70 1.13 22.85
CA ASN A 189 19.41 0.72 21.65
C ASN A 189 18.74 1.34 20.41
N TYR A 190 19.49 2.01 19.56
CA TYR A 190 19.04 2.51 18.27
C TYR A 190 18.81 1.34 17.33
N LYS A 191 17.58 1.21 16.84
CA LYS A 191 17.18 0.12 15.93
C LYS A 191 17.20 0.55 14.46
N GLY A 192 17.51 1.82 14.18
CA GLY A 192 17.58 2.37 12.82
C GLY A 192 16.34 3.15 12.40
N LEU A 193 16.27 3.37 11.10
CA LEU A 193 15.15 4.08 10.44
C LEU A 193 13.99 3.13 10.19
N TYR A 194 12.78 3.66 10.35
CA TYR A 194 11.53 2.95 10.04
C TYR A 194 10.53 3.91 9.39
N MET A 195 9.52 3.32 8.79
CA MET A 195 8.31 4.04 8.43
C MET A 195 7.24 3.71 9.47
N LEU A 196 6.83 4.70 10.26
CA LEU A 196 5.67 4.62 11.14
C LEU A 196 4.43 4.73 10.28
N CYS A 197 3.74 3.62 10.05
CA CYS A 197 2.71 3.47 9.05
C CYS A 197 1.38 3.00 9.66
N GLU A 198 0.28 3.40 9.04
CA GLU A 198 -1.03 2.84 9.32
C GLU A 198 -1.07 1.34 9.00
N SER A 199 -1.80 0.56 9.79
CA SER A 199 -2.01 -0.87 9.54
C SER A 199 -3.23 -1.11 8.66
N VAL A 200 -3.20 -2.17 7.84
CA VAL A 200 -4.37 -2.64 7.09
C VAL A 200 -5.42 -3.17 8.08
N LYS A 201 -6.51 -2.45 8.22
CA LYS A 201 -7.64 -2.81 9.09
C LYS A 201 -8.87 -1.97 8.77
N ARG A 202 -9.99 -2.35 9.36
CA ARG A 202 -11.20 -1.54 9.34
C ARG A 202 -11.04 -0.29 10.22
N ASN A 203 -11.24 0.86 9.63
CA ASN A 203 -11.52 2.13 10.29
C ASN A 203 -12.27 3.03 9.31
N PRO A 204 -13.59 3.25 9.47
CA PRO A 204 -14.39 3.97 8.48
C PRO A 204 -14.00 5.44 8.31
N ASP A 205 -13.33 6.02 9.31
CA ASP A 205 -12.96 7.43 9.31
C ASP A 205 -11.66 7.70 8.55
N CYS A 206 -10.70 6.76 8.58
CA CYS A 206 -9.36 7.04 8.02
C CYS A 206 -8.65 5.86 7.35
N ARG A 207 -9.23 4.66 7.35
CA ARG A 207 -8.65 3.47 6.71
C ARG A 207 -9.67 2.78 5.80
N ILE A 208 -9.63 1.45 5.71
CA ILE A 208 -10.59 0.72 4.87
C ILE A 208 -11.97 0.77 5.51
N ASN A 209 -12.92 1.33 4.74
CA ASN A 209 -14.31 1.44 5.18
C ASN A 209 -15.11 0.23 4.68
N VAL A 210 -15.47 -0.64 5.63
CA VAL A 210 -16.45 -1.70 5.44
C VAL A 210 -17.45 -1.68 6.58
N ASP A 211 -18.64 -2.25 6.38
CA ASP A 211 -19.68 -2.29 7.41
C ASP A 211 -19.19 -3.00 8.67
N LYS A 212 -19.61 -2.50 9.82
CA LYS A 212 -19.13 -3.01 11.11
C LYS A 212 -19.58 -4.45 11.38
N ASN A 213 -20.76 -4.83 10.93
CA ASN A 213 -21.37 -6.11 11.32
C ASN A 213 -21.30 -7.17 10.21
N SER A 214 -21.20 -6.72 8.96
CA SER A 214 -21.31 -7.58 7.79
C SER A 214 -20.25 -7.32 6.72
N GLY A 215 -19.25 -6.46 6.99
CA GLY A 215 -18.15 -6.17 6.08
C GLY A 215 -16.94 -7.07 6.31
N TYR A 216 -16.09 -7.19 5.29
CA TYR A 216 -14.91 -8.05 5.31
C TYR A 216 -13.71 -7.35 4.70
N ILE A 217 -12.53 -7.58 5.31
CA ILE A 217 -11.21 -7.28 4.75
C ILE A 217 -10.41 -8.57 4.82
N PHE A 218 -9.91 -9.05 3.70
CA PHE A 218 -9.23 -10.33 3.60
C PHE A 218 -8.03 -10.24 2.65
N GLU A 219 -7.15 -11.19 2.76
CA GLU A 219 -5.89 -11.26 2.01
C GLU A 219 -5.74 -12.62 1.37
N CYS A 220 -5.33 -12.66 0.10
CA CYS A 220 -4.83 -13.89 -0.50
C CYS A 220 -3.41 -14.12 0.04
N ASP A 221 -3.26 -15.12 0.89
CA ASP A 221 -2.12 -15.27 1.80
C ASP A 221 -1.36 -16.58 1.52
N PRO A 222 -0.08 -16.49 1.13
CA PRO A 222 0.78 -17.69 1.01
C PRO A 222 1.13 -18.32 2.36
N TYR A 223 0.91 -17.61 3.47
CA TYR A 223 1.22 -18.05 4.84
C TYR A 223 -0.03 -18.51 5.61
N TRP A 224 -1.16 -18.71 4.92
CA TRP A 224 -2.43 -19.15 5.48
C TRP A 224 -2.32 -20.37 6.41
N TRP A 225 -1.35 -21.23 6.16
CA TRP A 225 -1.08 -22.43 6.94
C TRP A 225 -0.61 -22.14 8.39
N ASN A 226 -0.24 -20.92 8.68
CA ASN A 226 0.15 -20.43 10.01
C ASN A 226 -0.95 -19.58 10.68
N GLU A 227 -2.12 -19.52 10.07
CA GLU A 227 -3.28 -18.80 10.59
C GLU A 227 -4.37 -19.77 11.04
N ASP A 228 -5.04 -19.46 12.15
CA ASP A 228 -6.08 -20.33 12.72
C ASP A 228 -7.36 -20.35 11.87
N VAL A 229 -7.60 -19.28 11.09
CA VAL A 229 -8.85 -19.06 10.36
C VAL A 229 -8.58 -18.62 8.93
N TYR A 230 -9.10 -19.38 7.97
CA TYR A 230 -8.99 -19.08 6.54
C TYR A 230 -10.16 -19.69 5.76
N VAL A 231 -10.33 -19.25 4.51
CA VAL A 231 -11.20 -19.89 3.51
C VAL A 231 -10.37 -20.34 2.32
N ASN A 232 -10.79 -21.45 1.70
CA ASN A 232 -10.00 -22.10 0.66
C ASN A 232 -10.14 -21.39 -0.69
N SER A 233 -9.02 -21.25 -1.40
CA SER A 233 -9.00 -20.90 -2.82
C SER A 233 -9.24 -22.15 -3.67
N LEU A 234 -10.02 -22.01 -4.74
CA LEU A 234 -10.22 -23.07 -5.74
C LEU A 234 -9.10 -23.10 -6.79
N THR A 235 -8.56 -21.92 -7.11
CA THR A 235 -7.65 -21.73 -8.27
C THR A 235 -6.19 -21.77 -7.88
N ALA A 236 -5.89 -21.51 -6.62
CA ALA A 236 -4.53 -21.45 -6.12
C ALA A 236 -4.42 -22.09 -4.72
N PRO A 237 -4.42 -23.43 -4.60
CA PRO A 237 -4.42 -24.11 -3.29
C PRO A 237 -3.18 -23.82 -2.43
N SER A 238 -2.12 -23.25 -3.01
CA SER A 238 -0.96 -22.76 -2.25
C SER A 238 -1.21 -21.40 -1.58
N TYR A 239 -2.32 -20.74 -1.89
CA TYR A 239 -2.73 -19.43 -1.40
C TYR A 239 -4.19 -19.51 -1.00
N ASN A 240 -4.46 -19.53 0.30
CA ASN A 240 -5.81 -19.40 0.82
C ASN A 240 -6.07 -17.97 1.29
N PHE A 241 -7.31 -17.66 1.68
CA PHE A 241 -7.68 -16.31 2.08
C PHE A 241 -7.80 -16.22 3.60
N THR A 242 -7.00 -15.35 4.21
CA THR A 242 -7.01 -15.02 5.64
C THR A 242 -7.70 -13.67 5.90
N PHE A 243 -8.05 -13.35 7.15
CA PHE A 243 -8.87 -12.20 7.47
C PHE A 243 -8.10 -11.12 8.23
N LYS A 244 -8.38 -9.85 7.88
CA LYS A 244 -7.96 -8.66 8.62
C LYS A 244 -9.16 -7.98 9.29
N TYR A 245 -10.38 -8.31 8.84
CA TYR A 245 -11.64 -7.95 9.48
C TYR A 245 -12.76 -8.86 9.00
N PRO A 246 -13.59 -9.43 9.90
CA PRO A 246 -13.37 -9.46 11.37
C PRO A 246 -12.01 -10.07 11.73
N GLU A 247 -11.47 -9.80 12.95
CA GLU A 247 -10.25 -10.48 13.40
C GLU A 247 -10.53 -11.99 13.61
N SER A 248 -9.50 -12.83 13.55
CA SER A 248 -9.65 -14.30 13.56
C SER A 248 -10.35 -14.85 14.81
N ASP A 249 -10.26 -14.15 15.94
CA ASP A 249 -10.94 -14.48 17.20
C ASP A 249 -12.37 -13.89 17.32
N GLU A 250 -12.78 -13.07 16.34
CA GLU A 250 -14.10 -12.42 16.31
C GLU A 250 -15.01 -12.98 15.21
N ILE A 251 -14.45 -13.64 14.18
CA ILE A 251 -15.22 -14.12 13.03
C ILE A 251 -16.06 -15.35 13.40
N LEU A 252 -17.34 -15.32 13.05
CA LEU A 252 -18.29 -16.38 13.36
C LEU A 252 -18.26 -17.49 12.30
N PRO A 253 -18.63 -18.75 12.66
CA PRO A 253 -18.67 -19.86 11.69
C PRO A 253 -19.55 -19.60 10.48
N GLU A 254 -20.70 -18.96 10.66
CA GLU A 254 -21.61 -18.59 9.57
C GLU A 254 -21.00 -17.52 8.65
N GLN A 255 -20.18 -16.62 9.17
CA GLN A 255 -19.45 -15.64 8.37
C GLN A 255 -18.36 -16.32 7.54
N LEU A 256 -17.67 -17.31 8.09
CA LEU A 256 -16.69 -18.11 7.34
C LEU A 256 -17.36 -18.91 6.21
N GLN A 257 -18.50 -19.54 6.47
CA GLN A 257 -19.25 -20.26 5.45
C GLN A 257 -19.71 -19.32 4.33
N TYR A 258 -20.20 -18.12 4.69
CA TYR A 258 -20.56 -17.09 3.74
C TYR A 258 -19.34 -16.68 2.90
N MET A 259 -18.20 -16.39 3.51
CA MET A 259 -17.00 -15.97 2.81
C MET A 259 -16.40 -17.07 1.94
N GLN A 260 -16.52 -18.34 2.33
CA GLN A 260 -16.14 -19.46 1.45
C GLN A 260 -16.98 -19.44 0.17
N THR A 261 -18.29 -19.17 0.27
CA THR A 261 -19.16 -19.03 -0.91
C THR A 261 -18.76 -17.82 -1.76
N VAL A 262 -18.50 -16.67 -1.11
CA VAL A 262 -18.09 -15.44 -1.80
C VAL A 262 -16.78 -15.65 -2.58
N VAL A 263 -15.77 -16.27 -1.97
CA VAL A 263 -14.48 -16.55 -2.62
C VAL A 263 -14.66 -17.54 -3.77
N THR A 264 -15.44 -18.60 -3.55
CA THR A 264 -15.75 -19.61 -4.58
C THR A 264 -16.43 -18.97 -5.79
N ASP A 265 -17.45 -18.15 -5.57
CA ASP A 265 -18.19 -17.44 -6.62
C ASP A 265 -17.29 -16.44 -7.37
N TYR A 266 -16.46 -15.71 -6.62
CA TYR A 266 -15.49 -14.77 -7.16
C TYR A 266 -14.51 -15.47 -8.11
N GLU A 267 -13.83 -16.52 -7.66
CA GLU A 267 -12.84 -17.23 -8.46
C GLU A 267 -13.46 -17.90 -9.70
N ASN A 268 -14.64 -18.50 -9.56
CA ASN A 268 -15.39 -19.05 -10.69
C ASN A 268 -15.77 -17.98 -11.72
N SER A 269 -16.09 -16.78 -11.27
CA SER A 269 -16.52 -15.70 -12.16
C SER A 269 -15.42 -15.15 -13.04
N LEU A 270 -14.14 -15.22 -12.61
CA LEU A 270 -13.01 -14.62 -13.33
C LEU A 270 -12.82 -15.17 -14.75
N ASN A 271 -13.24 -16.40 -15.01
CA ASN A 271 -13.15 -17.04 -16.33
C ASN A 271 -14.40 -16.85 -17.19
N GLY A 272 -15.47 -16.26 -16.65
CA GLY A 272 -16.73 -16.05 -17.36
C GLY A 272 -17.01 -14.57 -17.63
N PRO A 273 -17.99 -14.25 -18.51
CA PRO A 273 -18.27 -12.86 -18.90
C PRO A 273 -18.92 -12.03 -17.79
N ASN A 274 -19.41 -12.67 -16.73
CA ASN A 274 -20.18 -12.03 -15.66
C ASN A 274 -19.31 -11.67 -14.44
N TYR A 275 -17.99 -11.67 -14.55
CA TYR A 275 -17.10 -11.28 -13.45
C TYR A 275 -17.40 -9.85 -12.94
N THR A 276 -17.92 -8.99 -13.80
CA THR A 276 -18.33 -7.61 -13.45
C THR A 276 -19.44 -7.56 -12.40
N ASP A 277 -20.16 -8.65 -12.16
CA ASP A 277 -21.18 -8.74 -11.11
C ASP A 277 -20.57 -9.01 -9.72
N LYS A 278 -19.36 -9.58 -9.68
CA LYS A 278 -18.69 -10.01 -8.46
C LYS A 278 -17.59 -9.04 -8.00
N ILE A 279 -16.89 -8.42 -8.94
CA ILE A 279 -15.77 -7.53 -8.65
C ILE A 279 -16.05 -6.08 -9.07
N ASP A 280 -15.46 -5.16 -8.35
CA ASP A 280 -15.34 -3.77 -8.76
C ASP A 280 -14.17 -3.65 -9.75
N VAL A 281 -14.52 -3.63 -11.04
CA VAL A 281 -13.55 -3.71 -12.12
C VAL A 281 -12.56 -2.56 -12.08
N VAL A 282 -12.98 -1.37 -11.67
CA VAL A 282 -12.12 -0.18 -11.59
C VAL A 282 -10.99 -0.40 -10.59
N THR A 283 -11.32 -0.89 -9.38
CA THR A 283 -10.29 -1.14 -8.36
C THR A 283 -9.36 -2.29 -8.71
N PHE A 284 -9.84 -3.33 -9.40
CA PHE A 284 -9.01 -4.43 -9.89
C PHE A 284 -8.07 -3.98 -11.01
N ALA A 285 -8.56 -3.21 -11.97
CA ALA A 285 -7.73 -2.64 -13.04
C ALA A 285 -6.68 -1.66 -12.47
N ALA A 286 -7.07 -0.80 -11.55
CA ALA A 286 -6.17 0.13 -10.85
C ALA A 286 -5.08 -0.61 -10.06
N TRP A 287 -5.44 -1.69 -9.35
CA TRP A 287 -4.49 -2.50 -8.62
C TRP A 287 -3.47 -3.17 -9.54
N CYS A 288 -3.92 -3.82 -10.63
CA CYS A 288 -3.03 -4.42 -11.62
C CYS A 288 -2.10 -3.36 -12.26
N LEU A 289 -2.66 -2.23 -12.68
CA LEU A 289 -1.88 -1.15 -13.26
C LEU A 289 -0.85 -0.58 -12.28
N GLY A 290 -1.22 -0.43 -11.01
CA GLY A 290 -0.30 0.04 -9.96
C GLY A 290 0.91 -0.87 -9.78
N HIS A 291 0.69 -2.18 -9.72
CA HIS A 291 1.79 -3.15 -9.65
C HIS A 291 2.60 -3.20 -10.95
N ASP A 292 1.97 -2.98 -12.09
CA ASP A 292 2.69 -2.85 -13.35
C ASP A 292 3.54 -1.58 -13.41
N ILE A 293 3.07 -0.48 -12.86
CA ILE A 293 3.84 0.77 -12.72
C ILE A 293 5.07 0.55 -11.81
N GLU A 294 4.87 -0.08 -10.65
CA GLU A 294 5.93 -0.35 -9.69
C GLU A 294 6.88 -1.50 -10.11
N GLY A 295 6.47 -2.33 -11.06
CA GLY A 295 7.23 -3.51 -11.44
C GLY A 295 7.40 -4.51 -10.29
N THR A 296 6.37 -4.67 -9.46
CA THR A 296 6.42 -5.49 -8.25
C THR A 296 6.31 -6.97 -8.58
N GLN A 297 7.30 -7.77 -8.19
CA GLN A 297 7.31 -9.20 -8.48
C GLN A 297 6.40 -10.01 -7.53
N ASP A 298 6.33 -9.63 -6.26
CA ASP A 298 5.58 -10.37 -5.22
C ASP A 298 4.07 -10.29 -5.37
N SER A 299 3.55 -9.32 -6.11
CA SER A 299 2.10 -9.20 -6.39
C SER A 299 1.50 -10.43 -7.08
N GLY A 300 2.34 -11.29 -7.68
CA GLY A 300 1.91 -12.54 -8.31
C GLY A 300 1.38 -13.59 -7.34
N GLY A 301 1.76 -13.53 -6.07
CA GLY A 301 1.43 -14.54 -5.07
C GLY A 301 1.01 -14.05 -3.69
N ALA A 302 1.46 -12.87 -3.30
CA ALA A 302 1.23 -12.30 -1.96
C ALA A 302 0.71 -10.87 -2.06
N ASN A 303 0.46 -10.24 -0.91
CA ASN A 303 0.16 -8.80 -0.81
C ASN A 303 -1.12 -8.36 -1.53
N ARG A 304 -2.03 -9.29 -1.80
CA ARG A 304 -3.32 -9.03 -2.42
C ARG A 304 -4.40 -8.90 -1.35
N TYR A 305 -4.71 -7.66 -1.00
CA TYR A 305 -5.79 -7.32 -0.08
C TYR A 305 -7.07 -7.09 -0.86
N TYR A 306 -8.17 -7.57 -0.27
CA TYR A 306 -9.50 -7.42 -0.78
C TYR A 306 -10.40 -6.87 0.32
N CYS A 307 -11.47 -6.18 -0.07
CA CYS A 307 -12.55 -5.86 0.85
C CYS A 307 -13.90 -6.04 0.18
N LYS A 308 -14.90 -6.35 1.00
CA LYS A 308 -16.31 -6.38 0.62
C LYS A 308 -17.06 -5.53 1.65
N TYR A 309 -17.76 -4.50 1.17
CA TYR A 309 -18.37 -3.51 2.05
C TYR A 309 -19.33 -4.15 3.05
N ASP A 310 -20.19 -5.06 2.60
CA ASP A 310 -21.16 -5.78 3.42
C ASP A 310 -21.49 -7.17 2.83
N SER A 311 -22.35 -7.91 3.50
CA SER A 311 -22.80 -9.22 3.05
C SER A 311 -23.96 -9.18 2.04
N THR A 312 -24.36 -8.02 1.54
CA THR A 312 -25.43 -7.92 0.52
C THR A 312 -24.95 -8.43 -0.85
N GLY A 313 -25.89 -8.90 -1.66
CA GLY A 313 -25.61 -9.40 -3.02
C GLY A 313 -25.14 -8.30 -3.99
N THR A 314 -25.38 -7.03 -3.68
CA THR A 314 -25.00 -5.88 -4.52
C THR A 314 -23.61 -5.34 -4.22
N SER A 315 -23.05 -5.69 -3.06
CA SER A 315 -21.71 -5.29 -2.67
C SER A 315 -20.66 -6.14 -3.38
N LYS A 316 -19.84 -5.53 -4.21
CA LYS A 316 -18.77 -6.17 -4.98
C LYS A 316 -17.48 -6.26 -4.18
N ILE A 317 -16.64 -7.22 -4.55
CA ILE A 317 -15.27 -7.31 -4.01
C ILE A 317 -14.44 -6.19 -4.64
N GLN A 318 -13.68 -5.47 -3.81
CA GLN A 318 -12.76 -4.40 -4.19
C GLN A 318 -11.34 -4.74 -3.79
N MET A 319 -10.36 -4.19 -4.50
CA MET A 319 -8.96 -4.17 -4.10
C MET A 319 -8.66 -2.79 -3.49
N PRO A 320 -8.54 -2.67 -2.15
CA PRO A 320 -8.55 -1.37 -1.49
C PRO A 320 -7.24 -0.60 -1.57
N LEU A 321 -6.11 -1.27 -1.81
CA LEU A 321 -4.79 -0.64 -1.79
C LEU A 321 -3.72 -1.48 -2.50
N LEU A 322 -2.63 -0.83 -2.89
CA LEU A 322 -1.33 -1.45 -3.16
C LEU A 322 -0.56 -1.59 -1.84
N TRP A 323 0.19 -2.68 -1.69
CA TRP A 323 0.94 -2.96 -0.48
C TRP A 323 2.23 -3.72 -0.79
N ASP A 324 3.27 -3.48 0.03
CA ASP A 324 4.55 -4.19 0.03
C ASP A 324 5.36 -4.02 -1.25
N PHE A 325 6.20 -2.99 -1.27
CA PHE A 325 6.97 -2.59 -2.44
C PHE A 325 8.45 -2.97 -2.35
N ASP A 326 8.84 -3.82 -1.40
CA ASP A 326 10.24 -4.23 -1.20
C ASP A 326 10.82 -5.02 -2.40
N MET A 327 9.93 -5.60 -3.23
CA MET A 327 10.28 -6.25 -4.49
C MET A 327 9.85 -5.43 -5.72
N ALA A 328 9.64 -4.12 -5.57
CA ALA A 328 9.39 -3.21 -6.70
C ALA A 328 10.66 -2.96 -7.52
N GLU A 329 10.48 -2.33 -8.68
CA GLU A 329 11.56 -2.01 -9.62
C GLU A 329 12.39 -3.23 -10.08
N HIS A 330 11.75 -4.39 -10.15
CA HIS A 330 12.42 -5.59 -10.62
C HIS A 330 12.94 -5.41 -12.07
N THR A 331 14.16 -5.89 -12.35
CA THR A 331 14.84 -5.71 -13.63
C THR A 331 14.18 -6.46 -14.78
N SER A 332 13.55 -7.61 -14.51
CA SER A 332 12.69 -8.27 -15.49
C SER A 332 11.34 -7.55 -15.47
N PHE A 333 10.98 -6.92 -16.54
CA PHE A 333 9.72 -6.19 -16.69
C PHE A 333 8.51 -7.07 -16.36
N SER A 334 8.20 -7.20 -15.08
CA SER A 334 7.03 -7.90 -14.60
C SER A 334 5.78 -7.21 -15.13
N TRP A 335 4.84 -7.97 -15.66
CA TRP A 335 3.56 -7.48 -16.15
C TRP A 335 2.42 -8.34 -15.60
N SER A 336 1.41 -7.72 -15.01
CA SER A 336 0.27 -8.39 -14.39
C SER A 336 -0.34 -9.46 -15.29
N ARG A 337 -0.47 -9.18 -16.57
CA ARG A 337 -0.97 -10.12 -17.57
C ARG A 337 -0.19 -11.43 -17.64
N SER A 338 1.12 -11.39 -17.38
CA SER A 338 1.98 -12.57 -17.53
C SER A 338 2.34 -13.24 -16.21
N HIS A 339 2.44 -12.50 -15.10
CA HIS A 339 2.91 -13.06 -13.84
C HIS A 339 1.82 -13.20 -12.76
N ILE A 340 0.74 -12.43 -12.82
CA ILE A 340 -0.40 -12.62 -11.91
C ILE A 340 -1.39 -13.61 -12.53
N LYS A 341 -1.05 -14.88 -12.47
CA LYS A 341 -1.85 -15.94 -13.11
C LYS A 341 -3.32 -15.95 -12.69
N HIS A 342 -3.60 -15.51 -11.46
CA HIS A 342 -4.95 -15.42 -10.92
C HIS A 342 -5.84 -14.43 -11.69
N PHE A 343 -5.24 -13.36 -12.26
CA PHE A 343 -5.96 -12.34 -13.05
C PHE A 343 -5.71 -12.44 -14.55
N GLN A 344 -4.95 -13.41 -15.01
CA GLN A 344 -4.65 -13.57 -16.43
C GLN A 344 -5.94 -13.68 -17.26
N SER A 345 -6.94 -14.43 -16.75
CA SER A 345 -8.23 -14.59 -17.42
C SER A 345 -9.00 -13.29 -17.62
N LEU A 346 -8.80 -12.27 -16.78
CA LEU A 346 -9.43 -10.96 -16.95
C LEU A 346 -8.88 -10.21 -18.17
N PHE A 347 -7.59 -10.37 -18.48
CA PHE A 347 -6.98 -9.79 -19.68
C PHE A 347 -7.42 -10.47 -20.97
N ASP A 348 -7.77 -11.76 -20.91
CA ASP A 348 -8.13 -12.56 -22.06
C ASP A 348 -9.65 -12.87 -22.12
N ASN A 349 -10.46 -12.25 -21.23
CA ASN A 349 -11.90 -12.46 -21.13
C ASN A 349 -12.64 -11.89 -22.34
N GLU A 350 -13.69 -12.58 -22.82
CA GLU A 350 -14.58 -12.08 -23.87
C GLU A 350 -15.29 -10.77 -23.48
N ASN A 351 -15.60 -10.59 -22.20
CA ASN A 351 -16.05 -9.33 -21.66
C ASN A 351 -14.83 -8.42 -21.41
N ARG A 352 -14.57 -7.50 -22.32
CA ARG A 352 -13.36 -6.64 -22.31
C ARG A 352 -13.41 -5.48 -21.31
N THR A 353 -14.43 -5.39 -20.45
CA THR A 353 -14.59 -4.27 -19.49
C THR A 353 -13.34 -4.07 -18.61
N PHE A 354 -12.66 -5.15 -18.18
CA PHE A 354 -11.43 -5.05 -17.39
C PHE A 354 -10.27 -4.42 -18.21
N VAL A 355 -10.12 -4.84 -19.46
CA VAL A 355 -9.06 -4.31 -20.34
C VAL A 355 -9.32 -2.85 -20.66
N ASP A 356 -10.58 -2.51 -20.94
CA ASP A 356 -10.99 -1.13 -21.17
C ASP A 356 -10.64 -0.22 -19.98
N GLU A 357 -10.99 -0.61 -18.75
CA GLU A 357 -10.64 0.14 -17.54
C GLU A 357 -9.12 0.21 -17.32
N TYR A 358 -8.39 -0.88 -17.52
CA TYR A 358 -6.94 -0.92 -17.34
C TYR A 358 -6.22 0.01 -18.32
N VAL A 359 -6.56 -0.05 -19.61
CA VAL A 359 -5.98 0.79 -20.67
C VAL A 359 -6.41 2.25 -20.48
N GLY A 360 -7.68 2.47 -20.19
CA GLY A 360 -8.24 3.80 -19.98
C GLY A 360 -7.63 4.54 -18.80
N LEU A 361 -7.43 3.87 -17.68
CA LEU A 361 -6.73 4.44 -16.51
C LEU A 361 -5.31 4.88 -16.88
N TRP A 362 -4.56 4.04 -17.62
CA TRP A 362 -3.23 4.42 -18.08
C TRP A 362 -3.27 5.62 -19.04
N ARG A 363 -4.14 5.62 -20.04
CA ARG A 363 -4.27 6.74 -20.98
C ARG A 363 -4.61 8.06 -20.30
N LYS A 364 -5.45 8.02 -19.27
CA LYS A 364 -5.82 9.18 -18.49
C LYS A 364 -4.64 9.78 -17.72
N MET A 365 -3.71 8.94 -17.26
CA MET A 365 -2.60 9.40 -16.42
C MET A 365 -1.25 9.50 -17.13
N ASN A 366 -1.03 8.79 -18.23
CA ASN A 366 0.29 8.62 -18.84
C ASN A 366 0.95 9.94 -19.26
N LYS A 367 0.17 10.90 -19.77
CA LYS A 367 0.69 12.21 -20.24
C LYS A 367 1.42 12.99 -19.14
N THR A 368 1.02 12.81 -17.89
CA THR A 368 1.57 13.55 -16.73
C THR A 368 2.29 12.64 -15.73
N PHE A 369 2.17 11.33 -15.86
CA PHE A 369 2.66 10.38 -14.85
C PHE A 369 4.14 10.58 -14.55
N PHE A 370 5.02 10.51 -15.57
CA PHE A 370 6.46 10.61 -15.35
C PHE A 370 6.87 11.95 -14.75
N SER A 371 6.30 13.05 -15.24
CA SER A 371 6.56 14.40 -14.65
C SER A 371 6.06 14.49 -13.22
N THR A 372 4.91 13.91 -12.90
CA THR A 372 4.35 13.89 -11.54
C THR A 372 5.24 13.13 -10.58
N ILE A 373 5.72 11.93 -10.95
CA ILE A 373 6.61 11.14 -10.09
C ILE A 373 7.99 11.81 -9.94
N SER A 374 8.56 12.33 -11.03
CA SER A 374 9.84 13.03 -10.96
C SER A 374 9.78 14.27 -10.09
N GLN A 375 8.73 15.09 -10.22
CA GLN A 375 8.53 16.28 -9.37
C GLN A 375 8.27 15.88 -7.92
N PHE A 376 7.53 14.81 -7.68
CA PHE A 376 7.25 14.30 -6.35
C PHE A 376 8.56 13.88 -5.64
N LEU A 377 9.40 13.09 -6.28
CA LEU A 377 10.68 12.63 -5.74
C LEU A 377 11.65 13.78 -5.47
N ASN A 378 11.81 14.71 -6.43
CA ASN A 378 12.67 15.89 -6.25
C ASN A 378 12.15 16.82 -5.14
N SER A 379 10.81 16.98 -5.03
CA SER A 379 10.20 17.78 -3.97
C SER A 379 10.37 17.12 -2.60
N PHE A 380 10.26 15.80 -2.52
CA PHE A 380 10.55 15.06 -1.30
C PHE A 380 12.01 15.23 -0.87
N ASN A 381 12.96 15.00 -1.78
CA ASN A 381 14.39 15.17 -1.50
C ASN A 381 14.72 16.58 -0.95
N SER A 382 14.11 17.62 -1.53
CA SER A 382 14.29 19.01 -1.11
C SER A 382 13.49 19.38 0.15
N SER A 383 12.61 18.52 0.63
CA SER A 383 11.76 18.79 1.80
C SER A 383 12.55 18.72 3.10
N SER A 384 11.96 19.22 4.19
CA SER A 384 12.54 19.05 5.55
C SER A 384 12.65 17.58 5.94
N GLU A 385 11.64 16.77 5.58
CA GLU A 385 11.62 15.33 5.86
C GLU A 385 12.68 14.57 5.05
N GLY A 386 12.83 14.89 3.75
CA GLY A 386 13.89 14.30 2.91
C GLY A 386 15.30 14.63 3.42
N ARG A 387 15.56 15.88 3.80
CA ARG A 387 16.85 16.27 4.42
C ARG A 387 17.09 15.56 5.75
N ALA A 388 16.07 15.43 6.59
CA ALA A 388 16.16 14.72 7.86
C ALA A 388 16.39 13.21 7.65
N LEU A 389 15.72 12.60 6.65
CA LEU A 389 15.96 11.21 6.25
C LEU A 389 17.42 11.03 5.83
N ASN A 390 17.92 11.87 4.91
CA ASN A 390 19.31 11.83 4.45
C ASN A 390 20.31 11.93 5.60
N ALA A 391 20.09 12.89 6.52
CA ALA A 391 20.94 13.06 7.70
C ALA A 391 20.93 11.86 8.66
N SER A 392 19.88 11.03 8.61
CA SER A 392 19.71 9.86 9.48
C SER A 392 20.21 8.55 8.85
N LEU A 393 20.44 8.50 7.53
CA LEU A 393 20.93 7.29 6.83
C LEU A 393 22.26 6.79 7.38
N VAL A 394 23.16 7.70 7.78
CA VAL A 394 24.47 7.33 8.36
C VAL A 394 24.27 6.51 9.64
N LEU A 395 23.33 6.91 10.51
CA LEU A 395 23.04 6.17 11.74
C LEU A 395 22.38 4.81 11.44
N ASP A 396 21.49 4.77 10.46
CA ASP A 396 20.86 3.51 10.03
C ASP A 396 21.89 2.52 9.48
N GLY A 397 22.87 3.00 8.70
CA GLY A 397 23.97 2.17 8.20
C GLY A 397 24.79 1.51 9.30
N LEU A 398 25.04 2.20 10.42
CA LEU A 398 25.79 1.65 11.57
C LEU A 398 25.08 0.46 12.22
N VAL A 399 23.77 0.38 12.18
CA VAL A 399 22.98 -0.72 12.81
C VAL A 399 22.46 -1.73 11.81
N SER A 400 22.37 -1.37 10.55
CA SER A 400 21.87 -2.23 9.47
C SER A 400 22.96 -2.87 8.62
N GLY A 401 24.22 -2.43 8.81
CA GLY A 401 25.42 -3.04 8.19
C GLY A 401 25.56 -2.73 6.68
N TYR A 402 24.98 -1.64 6.20
CA TYR A 402 25.18 -1.17 4.83
C TYR A 402 25.93 0.18 4.82
N THR A 403 26.59 0.48 3.70
CA THR A 403 27.20 1.81 3.48
C THR A 403 26.09 2.74 2.95
N PRO A 404 25.76 3.83 3.67
CA PRO A 404 24.71 4.74 3.21
C PRO A 404 25.17 5.46 1.93
N THR A 405 24.26 5.52 0.96
CA THR A 405 24.37 6.39 -0.23
C THR A 405 23.56 7.66 0.02
N ASP A 406 23.93 8.75 -0.61
CA ASP A 406 23.20 10.01 -0.52
C ASP A 406 21.78 9.84 -1.07
N LEU A 407 20.79 10.44 -0.40
CA LEU A 407 19.38 10.35 -0.81
C LEU A 407 19.16 10.90 -2.23
N GLU A 408 19.91 11.93 -2.62
CA GLU A 408 19.84 12.49 -3.98
C GLU A 408 20.17 11.43 -5.04
N GLU A 409 21.24 10.65 -4.83
CA GLU A 409 21.63 9.58 -5.74
C GLU A 409 20.51 8.53 -5.87
N HIS A 410 19.95 8.09 -4.74
CA HIS A 410 18.81 7.16 -4.74
C HIS A 410 17.59 7.72 -5.47
N VAL A 411 17.28 9.01 -5.29
CA VAL A 411 16.18 9.69 -5.98
C VAL A 411 16.41 9.72 -7.49
N GLN A 412 17.63 10.03 -7.94
CA GLN A 412 17.93 10.06 -9.37
C GLN A 412 17.86 8.66 -10.00
N ASP A 413 18.33 7.63 -9.33
CA ASP A 413 18.22 6.25 -9.77
C ASP A 413 16.74 5.83 -9.97
N ARG A 414 15.85 6.19 -9.02
CA ARG A 414 14.41 5.94 -9.15
C ARG A 414 13.82 6.68 -10.35
N ILE A 415 14.15 7.95 -10.54
CA ILE A 415 13.67 8.73 -11.68
C ILE A 415 14.10 8.09 -13.01
N ILE A 416 15.34 7.62 -13.10
CA ILE A 416 15.86 6.92 -14.30
C ILE A 416 15.08 5.63 -14.54
N TRP A 417 14.84 4.85 -13.50
CA TRP A 417 14.07 3.61 -13.58
C TRP A 417 12.63 3.88 -14.06
N TYR A 418 11.91 4.82 -13.42
CA TYR A 418 10.54 5.16 -13.81
C TYR A 418 10.43 5.71 -15.24
N LYS A 419 11.47 6.41 -15.72
CA LYS A 419 11.52 6.85 -17.14
C LYS A 419 11.54 5.67 -18.10
N SER A 420 12.30 4.64 -17.77
CA SER A 420 12.42 3.41 -18.59
C SER A 420 11.12 2.61 -18.50
N ARG A 421 10.56 2.47 -17.29
CA ARG A 421 9.31 1.76 -17.04
C ARG A 421 8.13 2.42 -17.75
N TYR A 422 8.02 3.74 -17.67
CA TYR A 422 7.01 4.52 -18.38
C TYR A 422 7.02 4.26 -19.88
N ARG A 423 8.19 4.29 -20.50
CA ARG A 423 8.34 4.03 -21.95
C ARG A 423 7.96 2.61 -22.34
N TRP A 424 8.25 1.67 -21.46
CA TRP A 424 7.89 0.29 -21.68
C TRP A 424 6.38 0.09 -21.56
N LEU A 425 5.75 0.61 -20.52
CA LEU A 425 4.31 0.53 -20.30
C LEU A 425 3.52 1.16 -21.45
N ASN A 426 3.89 2.33 -21.92
CA ASN A 426 3.25 2.94 -23.09
C ASN A 426 3.19 1.97 -24.28
N ARG A 427 4.33 1.36 -24.63
CA ARG A 427 4.35 0.41 -25.75
C ARG A 427 3.50 -0.83 -25.52
N GLN A 428 3.49 -1.36 -24.29
CA GLN A 428 2.73 -2.58 -23.99
C GLN A 428 1.22 -2.31 -23.94
N ILE A 429 0.82 -1.23 -23.32
CA ILE A 429 -0.60 -0.92 -23.11
C ILE A 429 -1.23 -0.39 -24.39
N ASP A 430 -0.54 0.46 -25.14
CA ASP A 430 -1.02 0.91 -26.46
C ASP A 430 -1.21 -0.26 -27.44
N ALA A 431 -0.35 -1.29 -27.35
CA ALA A 431 -0.48 -2.49 -28.17
C ALA A 431 -1.64 -3.41 -27.77
N MET A 432 -2.16 -3.26 -26.53
CA MET A 432 -3.31 -4.06 -26.07
C MET A 432 -4.65 -3.56 -26.64
N ASN A 433 -4.78 -2.27 -26.83
CA ASN A 433 -5.99 -1.63 -27.34
C ASN A 433 -5.61 -0.33 -28.03
N PRO A 434 -5.36 -0.34 -29.35
CA PRO A 434 -5.11 0.87 -30.13
C PRO A 434 -6.30 1.84 -30.06
N ILE A 435 -6.04 3.14 -30.18
CA ILE A 435 -7.12 4.13 -30.26
C ILE A 435 -7.98 3.85 -31.50
N GLY A 436 -9.29 3.75 -31.32
CA GLY A 436 -10.22 3.43 -32.39
C GLY A 436 -10.53 1.92 -32.54
N ASP A 437 -9.88 1.07 -31.73
CA ASP A 437 -10.25 -0.34 -31.59
C ASP A 437 -11.42 -0.45 -30.60
N ILE A 438 -12.63 -0.35 -31.15
CA ILE A 438 -13.88 -0.20 -30.39
C ILE A 438 -14.26 -1.49 -29.65
N ASN A 439 -14.05 -2.65 -30.29
CA ASN A 439 -14.38 -3.96 -29.74
C ASN A 439 -13.23 -4.61 -28.96
N ILE A 440 -12.06 -3.95 -28.96
CA ILE A 440 -10.84 -4.39 -28.27
C ILE A 440 -10.37 -5.77 -28.79
N ASP A 441 -10.39 -5.95 -30.11
CA ASP A 441 -9.87 -7.16 -30.78
C ASP A 441 -8.38 -7.05 -31.19
N GLY A 442 -7.80 -5.87 -31.06
CA GLY A 442 -6.41 -5.56 -31.37
C GLY A 442 -6.19 -4.99 -32.77
N ALA A 443 -7.26 -4.71 -33.53
CA ALA A 443 -7.19 -4.15 -34.88
C ALA A 443 -8.13 -2.94 -35.01
N VAL A 444 -7.66 -1.89 -35.67
CA VAL A 444 -8.51 -0.70 -35.99
C VAL A 444 -8.89 -0.75 -37.46
N ASN A 445 -10.18 -0.93 -37.74
CA ASN A 445 -10.67 -1.11 -39.09
C ASN A 445 -12.16 -0.72 -39.24
N VAL A 446 -12.77 -0.95 -40.40
CA VAL A 446 -14.15 -0.55 -40.67
C VAL A 446 -15.18 -1.26 -39.79
N SER A 447 -14.86 -2.45 -39.24
CA SER A 447 -15.80 -3.13 -38.31
C SER A 447 -16.01 -2.33 -37.04
N ASP A 448 -15.00 -1.57 -36.58
CA ASP A 448 -15.13 -0.75 -35.37
C ASP A 448 -16.17 0.35 -35.55
N ILE A 449 -16.35 0.88 -36.77
CA ILE A 449 -17.42 1.86 -37.04
C ILE A 449 -18.79 1.19 -36.84
N ALA A 450 -18.96 -0.05 -37.33
CA ALA A 450 -20.21 -0.79 -37.17
C ALA A 450 -20.46 -1.12 -35.68
N ASP A 451 -19.41 -1.56 -34.99
CA ASP A 451 -19.48 -1.89 -33.55
C ASP A 451 -19.85 -0.66 -32.71
N LEU A 452 -19.30 0.54 -33.03
CA LEU A 452 -19.66 1.78 -32.33
C LEU A 452 -21.10 2.21 -32.62
N ILE A 453 -21.57 2.02 -33.84
CA ILE A 453 -22.98 2.27 -34.20
C ILE A 453 -23.89 1.33 -33.42
N ASP A 454 -23.53 0.05 -33.30
CA ASP A 454 -24.29 -0.93 -32.51
C ASP A 454 -24.33 -0.57 -31.02
N VAL A 455 -23.24 -0.02 -30.47
CA VAL A 455 -23.22 0.54 -29.10
C VAL A 455 -24.23 1.69 -28.96
N LEU A 456 -24.23 2.65 -29.90
CA LEU A 456 -25.14 3.78 -29.90
C LEU A 456 -26.61 3.39 -30.05
N LEU A 457 -26.89 2.30 -30.76
CA LEU A 457 -28.21 1.72 -30.92
C LEU A 457 -28.64 0.86 -29.73
N GLY A 458 -27.74 0.61 -28.77
CA GLY A 458 -27.99 -0.23 -27.60
C GLY A 458 -28.02 -1.74 -27.91
N SER A 459 -27.50 -2.16 -29.05
CA SER A 459 -27.41 -3.56 -29.49
C SER A 459 -26.07 -4.23 -29.09
N ALA A 460 -25.07 -3.44 -28.74
CA ALA A 460 -23.77 -3.91 -28.27
C ALA A 460 -23.39 -3.31 -26.90
N ARG A 461 -22.41 -3.93 -26.24
CA ARG A 461 -21.89 -3.44 -24.96
C ARG A 461 -21.04 -2.18 -25.16
N ALA A 462 -21.33 -1.15 -24.39
CA ALA A 462 -20.48 0.03 -24.32
C ALA A 462 -19.24 -0.20 -23.43
N TYR A 463 -18.07 0.18 -23.92
CA TYR A 463 -16.82 0.26 -23.18
C TYR A 463 -16.47 1.72 -22.91
N ARG A 464 -16.18 2.05 -21.66
CA ARG A 464 -16.09 3.43 -21.19
C ARG A 464 -15.01 4.27 -21.88
N TYR A 465 -13.90 3.65 -22.23
CA TYR A 465 -12.75 4.33 -22.82
C TYR A 465 -12.53 3.99 -24.29
N ALA A 466 -12.81 2.74 -24.69
CA ALA A 466 -12.63 2.34 -26.08
C ALA A 466 -13.65 3.03 -27.02
N ASN A 467 -14.86 3.26 -26.54
CA ASN A 467 -15.93 3.84 -27.33
C ASN A 467 -15.99 5.38 -27.27
N ASP A 468 -15.29 6.01 -26.34
CA ASP A 468 -15.10 7.45 -26.22
C ASP A 468 -13.81 7.85 -26.95
N VAL A 469 -13.92 8.00 -28.28
CA VAL A 469 -12.76 8.17 -29.19
C VAL A 469 -12.15 9.57 -29.06
N ASP A 470 -12.98 10.61 -28.87
CA ASP A 470 -12.52 11.98 -28.70
C ASP A 470 -12.10 12.31 -27.25
N GLY A 471 -12.48 11.45 -26.29
CA GLY A 471 -12.10 11.57 -24.88
C GLY A 471 -12.88 12.64 -24.11
N ASP A 472 -14.08 13.02 -24.57
CA ASP A 472 -14.94 14.02 -23.92
C ASP A 472 -15.75 13.45 -22.75
N GLY A 473 -15.79 12.14 -22.59
CA GLY A 473 -16.50 11.39 -21.55
C GLY A 473 -17.92 11.01 -21.92
N VAL A 474 -18.35 11.24 -23.16
CA VAL A 474 -19.68 10.94 -23.69
C VAL A 474 -19.56 10.08 -24.93
N ILE A 475 -20.13 8.88 -24.94
CA ILE A 475 -20.16 8.03 -26.13
C ILE A 475 -21.30 8.52 -27.03
N GLY A 476 -20.97 9.09 -28.21
CA GLY A 476 -21.89 9.76 -29.08
C GLY A 476 -21.58 9.66 -30.57
N ILE A 477 -22.34 10.39 -31.38
CA ILE A 477 -22.16 10.41 -32.84
C ILE A 477 -20.84 11.06 -33.26
N GLN A 478 -20.28 11.92 -32.39
CA GLN A 478 -18.98 12.55 -32.65
C GLN A 478 -17.86 11.51 -32.68
N ASP A 479 -17.89 10.53 -31.78
CA ASP A 479 -16.92 9.43 -31.78
C ASP A 479 -16.92 8.64 -33.07
N VAL A 480 -18.09 8.46 -33.71
CA VAL A 480 -18.18 7.81 -35.02
C VAL A 480 -17.47 8.66 -36.08
N ALA A 481 -17.65 9.99 -36.05
CA ALA A 481 -16.98 10.87 -36.99
C ALA A 481 -15.46 10.86 -36.79
N ASP A 482 -15.01 10.94 -35.54
CA ASP A 482 -13.57 10.94 -35.22
C ASP A 482 -12.91 9.58 -35.52
N LEU A 483 -13.64 8.47 -35.34
CA LEU A 483 -13.18 7.15 -35.77
C LEU A 483 -13.04 7.05 -37.29
N ILE A 484 -14.00 7.60 -38.05
CA ILE A 484 -13.89 7.65 -39.52
C ILE A 484 -12.68 8.47 -39.94
N ASP A 485 -12.48 9.64 -39.33
CA ASP A 485 -11.33 10.50 -39.62
C ASP A 485 -10.01 9.80 -39.28
N LEU A 486 -9.96 9.03 -38.20
CA LEU A 486 -8.81 8.23 -37.80
C LEU A 486 -8.45 7.15 -38.85
N LEU A 487 -9.47 6.52 -39.45
CA LEU A 487 -9.27 5.46 -40.45
C LEU A 487 -8.93 6.01 -41.84
N LEU A 488 -9.23 7.27 -42.15
CA LEU A 488 -8.94 7.91 -43.43
C LEU A 488 -7.57 8.58 -43.50
N ASN A 489 -6.93 8.85 -42.33
CA ASN A 489 -5.63 9.52 -42.23
C ASN A 489 -4.50 8.53 -41.93
#